data_eddb574e92a400de644ba3dd61e1b08d
#
_entry.id   eddb574e92a400de644ba3dd61e1b08d
#
_cell.length_a   1.000
_cell.length_b   1.000
_cell.length_c   1.000
_cell.angle_alpha   90.00
_cell.angle_beta   90.00
_cell.angle_gamma   90.00
#
_symmetry.space_group_name_H-M   'P 1'
#
loop_
_entity.id
_entity.type
_entity.pdbx_description
1 polymer ?
#
loop_
_entity_poly.entity_id
_entity_poly.type
_entity_poly.pdbx_seq_one_letter_code
_entity_poly.pdbx_strand_id
1 'polypeptide(L)'
;MNKMLGLTAITLLLSVHFAVADELVIPMNMVDSNGVGKSVGSVTASESPYGVIFTPNLSDLTPGLHGFHVHENADCSAKEKDGKMVGGLGAGGHYDPEKTGKHEGPYGKGHLGDLPALYVTDNGKANYPALAPRLKLADLKGRSLMIHAGGDNHADHPEKLGGGGSRMVCGIVK
;
A
#
# COMPACT_ATOMS: atom_id res chain seq x y z
N MET A 1 -17.03 -50.41 56.01
CA MET A 1 -16.21 -50.40 54.77
C MET A 1 -16.65 -49.12 53.98
N ASN A 2 -15.95 -48.01 54.19
CA ASN A 2 -16.24 -46.73 53.53
C ASN A 2 -15.40 -46.64 52.25
N LYS A 3 -16.06 -46.58 51.10
CA LYS A 3 -15.41 -46.29 49.81
C LYS A 3 -15.33 -44.75 49.61
N MET A 4 -14.14 -44.20 49.71
CA MET A 4 -13.88 -42.82 49.31
C MET A 4 -13.83 -42.76 47.77
N LEU A 5 -14.75 -42.08 47.12
CA LEU A 5 -14.68 -41.68 45.71
C LEU A 5 -13.74 -40.46 45.61
N GLY A 6 -12.57 -40.65 44.99
CA GLY A 6 -11.70 -39.54 44.65
C GLY A 6 -12.21 -38.81 43.41
N LEU A 7 -12.53 -37.54 43.56
CA LEU A 7 -12.93 -36.64 42.46
C LEU A 7 -11.66 -36.03 41.83
N THR A 8 -11.26 -36.52 40.66
CA THR A 8 -10.11 -35.97 39.91
C THR A 8 -10.58 -34.76 39.11
N ALA A 9 -10.21 -33.57 39.54
CA ALA A 9 -10.47 -32.34 38.78
C ALA A 9 -9.50 -32.24 37.62
N ILE A 10 -10.01 -32.30 36.38
CA ILE A 10 -9.24 -32.05 35.15
C ILE A 10 -9.27 -30.55 34.90
N THR A 11 -8.15 -29.89 35.12
CA THR A 11 -7.97 -28.46 34.79
C THR A 11 -7.67 -28.32 33.30
N LEU A 12 -8.64 -27.84 32.54
CA LEU A 12 -8.49 -27.54 31.10
C LEU A 12 -7.75 -26.21 30.95
N LEU A 13 -6.46 -26.24 30.57
CA LEU A 13 -5.67 -25.05 30.24
C LEU A 13 -6.09 -24.58 28.84
N LEU A 14 -6.89 -23.50 28.77
CA LEU A 14 -7.12 -22.79 27.50
C LEU A 14 -5.88 -21.95 27.17
N SER A 15 -5.12 -22.39 26.17
CA SER A 15 -4.04 -21.57 25.60
C SER A 15 -4.67 -20.51 24.66
N VAL A 16 -4.62 -19.24 25.07
CA VAL A 16 -4.98 -18.11 24.22
C VAL A 16 -3.82 -17.87 23.24
N HIS A 17 -4.00 -18.25 21.98
CA HIS A 17 -3.08 -17.89 20.92
C HIS A 17 -3.43 -16.48 20.44
N PHE A 18 -2.57 -15.51 20.73
CA PHE A 18 -2.63 -14.23 20.04
C PHE A 18 -2.12 -14.43 18.61
N ALA A 19 -3.01 -14.31 17.64
CA ALA A 19 -2.58 -14.20 16.24
C ALA A 19 -1.85 -12.88 16.07
N VAL A 20 -0.56 -12.94 15.80
CA VAL A 20 0.19 -11.76 15.32
C VAL A 20 -0.33 -11.51 13.91
N ALA A 21 -0.88 -10.32 13.66
CA ALA A 21 -1.28 -9.94 12.31
C ALA A 21 -0.04 -9.92 11.42
N ASP A 22 -0.12 -10.56 10.26
CA ASP A 22 0.94 -10.49 9.26
C ASP A 22 1.13 -9.04 8.81
N GLU A 23 2.39 -8.57 8.82
CA GLU A 23 2.76 -7.22 8.42
C GLU A 23 3.85 -7.25 7.37
N LEU A 24 3.78 -6.31 6.41
CA LEU A 24 4.82 -6.05 5.43
C LEU A 24 5.34 -4.63 5.61
N VAL A 25 6.62 -4.48 5.92
CA VAL A 25 7.28 -3.16 5.97
C VAL A 25 7.89 -2.87 4.62
N ILE A 26 7.45 -1.81 3.98
CA ILE A 26 7.80 -1.41 2.61
C ILE A 26 8.68 -0.16 2.71
N PRO A 27 10.01 -0.25 2.51
CA PRO A 27 10.87 0.92 2.41
C PRO A 27 10.49 1.77 1.20
N MET A 28 10.36 3.09 1.39
CA MET A 28 9.93 4.05 0.37
C MET A 28 11.05 5.00 0.00
N ASN A 29 11.29 5.18 -1.28
CA ASN A 29 12.34 6.03 -1.81
C ASN A 29 11.81 6.99 -2.88
N MET A 30 12.37 8.19 -2.96
CA MET A 30 12.14 9.10 -4.09
C MET A 30 12.54 8.40 -5.39
N VAL A 31 11.85 8.72 -6.47
CA VAL A 31 12.20 8.26 -7.83
C VAL A 31 12.21 9.43 -8.82
N ASP A 32 13.18 9.45 -9.69
CA ASP A 32 13.30 10.42 -10.78
C ASP A 32 13.87 9.78 -12.05
N SER A 33 14.21 10.60 -13.05
CA SER A 33 14.80 10.12 -14.31
C SER A 33 16.14 9.39 -14.15
N ASN A 34 16.83 9.57 -13.02
CA ASN A 34 18.08 8.88 -12.71
C ASN A 34 17.85 7.53 -11.99
N GLY A 35 16.61 7.24 -11.60
CA GLY A 35 16.21 6.01 -10.94
C GLY A 35 15.75 6.20 -9.50
N VAL A 36 16.12 5.25 -8.62
CA VAL A 36 15.76 5.26 -7.20
C VAL A 36 16.71 6.16 -6.42
N GLY A 37 16.16 7.15 -5.72
CA GLY A 37 16.89 8.16 -4.96
C GLY A 37 16.89 7.90 -3.45
N LYS A 38 16.86 9.01 -2.66
CA LYS A 38 16.92 8.96 -1.20
C LYS A 38 15.68 8.28 -0.59
N SER A 39 15.88 7.63 0.55
CA SER A 39 14.79 7.12 1.38
C SER A 39 13.98 8.27 1.99
N VAL A 40 12.67 8.09 2.06
CA VAL A 40 11.72 9.00 2.72
C VAL A 40 11.01 8.33 3.90
N GLY A 41 11.37 7.08 4.24
CA GLY A 41 10.78 6.31 5.34
C GLY A 41 10.21 4.99 4.89
N SER A 42 9.12 4.55 5.49
CA SER A 42 8.46 3.28 5.17
C SER A 42 6.93 3.38 5.27
N VAL A 43 6.26 2.43 4.64
CA VAL A 43 4.84 2.16 4.84
C VAL A 43 4.70 0.74 5.37
N THR A 44 3.99 0.56 6.48
CA THR A 44 3.61 -0.77 6.98
C THR A 44 2.23 -1.12 6.43
N ALA A 45 2.13 -2.26 5.77
CA ALA A 45 0.86 -2.84 5.35
C ALA A 45 0.51 -4.00 6.28
N SER A 46 -0.69 -3.96 6.88
CA SER A 46 -1.17 -4.99 7.80
C SER A 46 -2.57 -5.48 7.41
N GLU A 47 -2.83 -6.77 7.63
CA GLU A 47 -4.15 -7.36 7.41
C GLU A 47 -5.13 -6.89 8.49
N SER A 48 -6.37 -6.63 8.10
CA SER A 48 -7.46 -6.36 9.02
C SER A 48 -8.74 -7.09 8.57
N PRO A 49 -9.77 -7.23 9.43
CA PRO A 49 -11.06 -7.79 9.00
C PRO A 49 -11.75 -7.00 7.87
N TYR A 50 -11.29 -5.79 7.59
CA TYR A 50 -11.89 -4.86 6.62
C TYR A 50 -11.03 -4.63 5.38
N GLY A 51 -9.92 -5.36 5.22
CA GLY A 51 -8.94 -5.18 4.15
C GLY A 51 -7.56 -4.82 4.68
N VAL A 52 -6.69 -4.31 3.82
CA VAL A 52 -5.32 -3.94 4.18
C VAL A 52 -5.27 -2.50 4.71
N ILE A 53 -4.62 -2.32 5.85
CA ILE A 53 -4.32 -1.00 6.41
C ILE A 53 -2.88 -0.64 6.03
N PHE A 54 -2.70 0.47 5.32
CA PHE A 54 -1.39 1.07 5.05
C PHE A 54 -1.12 2.16 6.07
N THR A 55 -0.10 1.96 6.90
CA THR A 55 0.33 2.93 7.92
C THR A 55 1.64 3.56 7.46
N PRO A 56 1.62 4.78 6.92
CA PRO A 56 2.83 5.48 6.50
C PRO A 56 3.59 6.03 7.69
N ASN A 57 4.92 6.04 7.58
CA ASN A 57 5.86 6.77 8.41
C ASN A 57 6.87 7.42 7.47
N LEU A 58 6.43 8.51 6.82
CA LEU A 58 7.16 9.16 5.75
C LEU A 58 7.45 10.62 6.10
N SER A 59 8.55 11.14 5.55
CA SER A 59 8.96 12.54 5.69
C SER A 59 9.54 13.08 4.38
N ASP A 60 9.82 14.38 4.34
CA ASP A 60 10.43 15.07 3.20
C ASP A 60 9.56 15.03 1.93
N LEU A 61 8.25 14.96 2.10
CA LEU A 61 7.28 14.98 0.99
C LEU A 61 6.69 16.38 0.80
N THR A 62 6.18 16.65 -0.39
CA THR A 62 5.42 17.88 -0.66
C THR A 62 4.09 17.83 0.10
N PRO A 63 3.68 18.89 0.80
CA PRO A 63 2.37 18.96 1.47
C PRO A 63 1.20 18.82 0.51
N GLY A 64 0.11 18.19 0.97
CA GLY A 64 -1.14 18.06 0.24
C GLY A 64 -1.63 16.61 0.10
N LEU A 65 -2.59 16.41 -0.79
CA LEU A 65 -3.09 15.10 -1.17
C LEU A 65 -2.31 14.56 -2.36
N HIS A 66 -1.95 13.28 -2.30
CA HIS A 66 -1.18 12.58 -3.32
C HIS A 66 -1.87 11.29 -3.75
N GLY A 67 -1.86 11.01 -5.06
CA GLY A 67 -2.26 9.70 -5.57
C GLY A 67 -1.39 8.61 -4.93
N PHE A 68 -2.04 7.55 -4.45
CA PHE A 68 -1.39 6.47 -3.72
C PHE A 68 -1.92 5.14 -4.26
N HIS A 69 -1.03 4.31 -4.83
CA HIS A 69 -1.47 3.12 -5.57
C HIS A 69 -0.52 1.95 -5.41
N VAL A 70 -1.06 0.74 -5.53
CA VAL A 70 -0.30 -0.47 -5.79
C VAL A 70 -0.11 -0.62 -7.30
N HIS A 71 1.15 -0.74 -7.75
CA HIS A 71 1.51 -0.96 -9.14
C HIS A 71 1.87 -2.41 -9.43
N GLU A 72 1.81 -2.80 -10.71
CA GLU A 72 1.88 -4.17 -11.19
C GLU A 72 3.21 -4.89 -10.87
N ASN A 73 4.35 -4.18 -10.97
CA ASN A 73 5.67 -4.80 -10.94
C ASN A 73 6.46 -4.39 -9.70
N ALA A 74 7.27 -5.30 -9.15
CA ALA A 74 8.26 -5.03 -8.10
C ALA A 74 9.52 -4.35 -8.67
N ASP A 75 9.35 -3.23 -9.39
CA ASP A 75 10.42 -2.51 -10.08
C ASP A 75 10.22 -0.99 -10.00
N CYS A 76 11.02 -0.31 -9.18
CA CYS A 76 11.01 1.15 -9.05
C CYS A 76 11.99 1.86 -10.01
N SER A 77 12.58 1.16 -10.96
CA SER A 77 13.58 1.75 -11.86
C SER A 77 12.96 2.76 -12.83
N ALA A 78 13.78 3.71 -13.26
CA ALA A 78 13.44 4.55 -14.40
C ALA A 78 13.47 3.74 -15.70
N LYS A 79 12.54 4.02 -16.60
CA LYS A 79 12.51 3.45 -17.95
C LYS A 79 12.29 4.57 -18.97
N GLU A 80 12.69 4.29 -20.21
CA GLU A 80 12.46 5.21 -21.32
C GLU A 80 10.99 5.16 -21.77
N LYS A 81 10.41 6.34 -22.00
CA LYS A 81 9.11 6.54 -22.63
C LYS A 81 9.19 7.78 -23.51
N ASP A 82 8.86 7.63 -24.79
CA ASP A 82 8.85 8.72 -25.77
C ASP A 82 10.19 9.51 -25.82
N GLY A 83 11.31 8.79 -25.75
CA GLY A 83 12.67 9.36 -25.79
C GLY A 83 13.11 10.03 -24.49
N LYS A 84 12.38 9.88 -23.37
CA LYS A 84 12.71 10.45 -22.05
C LYS A 84 12.72 9.39 -20.97
N MET A 85 13.69 9.47 -20.07
CA MET A 85 13.69 8.65 -18.85
C MET A 85 12.63 9.13 -17.87
N VAL A 86 11.78 8.20 -17.40
CA VAL A 86 10.70 8.46 -16.44
C VAL A 86 10.95 7.64 -15.19
N GLY A 87 11.04 8.31 -14.05
CA GLY A 87 11.25 7.68 -12.74
C GLY A 87 10.12 6.73 -12.36
N GLY A 88 10.49 5.57 -11.79
CA GLY A 88 9.53 4.57 -11.33
C GLY A 88 8.70 3.91 -12.44
N LEU A 89 9.00 4.14 -13.72
CA LEU A 89 8.19 3.59 -14.81
C LEU A 89 8.25 2.06 -14.89
N GLY A 90 9.31 1.44 -14.36
CA GLY A 90 9.43 -0.02 -14.22
C GLY A 90 8.27 -0.66 -13.42
N ALA A 91 7.63 0.09 -12.54
CA ALA A 91 6.50 -0.37 -11.74
C ALA A 91 5.26 -0.76 -12.57
N GLY A 92 5.19 -0.37 -13.84
CA GLY A 92 4.01 -0.64 -14.69
C GLY A 92 2.83 0.27 -14.38
N GLY A 93 1.62 -0.16 -14.71
CA GLY A 93 0.35 0.50 -14.40
C GLY A 93 -0.12 0.27 -12.96
N HIS A 94 -1.30 0.78 -12.62
CA HIS A 94 -2.00 0.39 -11.40
C HIS A 94 -2.33 -1.11 -11.46
N TYR A 95 -2.23 -1.80 -10.33
CA TYR A 95 -2.57 -3.22 -10.26
C TYR A 95 -4.03 -3.46 -10.63
N ASP A 96 -4.27 -4.10 -11.76
CA ASP A 96 -5.59 -4.37 -12.33
C ASP A 96 -5.71 -5.82 -12.80
N PRO A 97 -5.83 -6.79 -11.86
CA PRO A 97 -5.90 -8.21 -12.20
C PRO A 97 -7.14 -8.57 -13.03
N GLU A 98 -8.22 -7.80 -12.92
CA GLU A 98 -9.46 -8.02 -13.66
C GLU A 98 -9.48 -7.31 -15.03
N LYS A 99 -8.42 -6.54 -15.35
CA LYS A 99 -8.27 -5.78 -16.62
C LYS A 99 -9.46 -4.85 -16.89
N THR A 100 -9.90 -4.18 -15.86
CA THR A 100 -11.02 -3.24 -15.91
C THR A 100 -10.67 -2.00 -16.73
N GLY A 101 -9.40 -1.58 -16.70
CA GLY A 101 -8.88 -0.38 -17.35
C GLY A 101 -9.53 0.91 -16.85
N LYS A 102 -10.05 0.92 -15.61
CA LYS A 102 -10.78 2.05 -15.02
C LYS A 102 -10.16 2.45 -13.69
N HIS A 103 -10.06 3.75 -13.48
CA HIS A 103 -9.68 4.33 -12.19
C HIS A 103 -10.95 4.77 -11.45
N GLU A 104 -11.36 4.00 -10.44
CA GLU A 104 -12.60 4.22 -9.70
C GLU A 104 -12.36 4.28 -8.17
N GLY A 105 -11.10 4.45 -7.78
CA GLY A 105 -10.68 4.56 -6.38
C GLY A 105 -10.86 3.26 -5.56
N PRO A 106 -10.62 3.34 -4.24
CA PRO A 106 -10.50 2.16 -3.36
C PRO A 106 -11.81 1.40 -3.15
N TYR A 107 -12.95 2.03 -3.40
CA TYR A 107 -14.29 1.46 -3.16
C TYR A 107 -15.04 1.10 -4.44
N GLY A 108 -14.53 1.50 -5.61
CA GLY A 108 -15.11 1.23 -6.92
C GLY A 108 -14.84 -0.19 -7.42
N LYS A 109 -15.16 -0.42 -8.70
CA LYS A 109 -14.92 -1.70 -9.40
C LYS A 109 -13.77 -1.61 -10.41
N GLY A 110 -12.99 -0.52 -10.36
CA GLY A 110 -11.81 -0.30 -11.19
C GLY A 110 -10.59 -1.04 -10.68
N HIS A 111 -9.39 -0.52 -10.99
CA HIS A 111 -8.13 -1.15 -10.60
C HIS A 111 -8.14 -1.55 -9.12
N LEU A 112 -7.68 -2.76 -8.81
CA LEU A 112 -7.58 -3.23 -7.43
C LEU A 112 -6.52 -2.45 -6.65
N GLY A 113 -5.52 -1.93 -7.35
CA GLY A 113 -4.43 -1.14 -6.79
C GLY A 113 -4.77 0.32 -6.46
N ASP A 114 -6.00 0.81 -6.73
CA ASP A 114 -6.40 2.16 -6.36
C ASP A 114 -6.63 2.24 -4.85
N LEU A 115 -5.89 3.11 -4.16
CA LEU A 115 -5.94 3.31 -2.71
C LEU A 115 -6.56 4.67 -2.36
N PRO A 116 -6.96 4.90 -1.10
CA PRO A 116 -7.27 6.25 -0.66
C PRO A 116 -6.06 7.17 -0.84
N ALA A 117 -6.30 8.41 -1.30
CA ALA A 117 -5.25 9.38 -1.48
C ALA A 117 -4.45 9.59 -0.18
N LEU A 118 -3.13 9.69 -0.29
CA LEU A 118 -2.23 9.92 0.83
C LEU A 118 -2.23 11.39 1.21
N TYR A 119 -2.47 11.69 2.48
CA TYR A 119 -2.34 13.05 3.00
C TYR A 119 -0.95 13.31 3.57
N VAL A 120 -0.32 14.37 3.10
CA VAL A 120 0.95 14.90 3.60
C VAL A 120 0.69 16.22 4.31
N THR A 121 1.10 16.31 5.57
CA THR A 121 0.95 17.49 6.41
C THR A 121 1.85 18.65 5.96
N ASP A 122 1.58 19.87 6.42
CA ASP A 122 2.34 21.09 6.06
C ASP A 122 3.84 21.00 6.39
N ASN A 123 4.23 20.11 7.31
CA ASN A 123 5.64 19.84 7.65
C ASN A 123 6.25 18.67 6.86
N GLY A 124 5.62 18.25 5.76
CA GLY A 124 6.14 17.22 4.85
C GLY A 124 6.06 15.78 5.37
N LYS A 125 5.22 15.50 6.36
CA LYS A 125 5.05 14.15 6.93
C LYS A 125 3.75 13.51 6.49
N ALA A 126 3.80 12.19 6.22
CA ALA A 126 2.62 11.35 6.07
C ALA A 126 2.64 10.26 7.14
N ASN A 127 1.62 10.24 8.00
CA ASN A 127 1.48 9.30 9.11
C ASN A 127 0.01 8.91 9.41
N TYR A 128 -0.92 9.28 8.54
CA TYR A 128 -2.33 8.88 8.67
C TYR A 128 -2.56 7.55 7.96
N PRO A 129 -3.14 6.55 8.64
CA PRO A 129 -3.44 5.25 8.02
C PRO A 129 -4.48 5.38 6.89
N ALA A 130 -4.34 4.54 5.87
CA ALA A 130 -5.29 4.39 4.78
C ALA A 130 -5.80 2.94 4.71
N LEU A 131 -7.12 2.74 4.65
CA LEU A 131 -7.75 1.43 4.51
C LEU A 131 -8.05 1.12 3.05
N ALA A 132 -7.53 0.01 2.55
CA ALA A 132 -7.83 -0.54 1.23
C ALA A 132 -8.75 -1.77 1.37
N PRO A 133 -10.07 -1.61 1.27
CA PRO A 133 -11.03 -2.65 1.66
C PRO A 133 -11.10 -3.83 0.69
N ARG A 134 -10.61 -3.65 -0.54
CA ARG A 134 -10.63 -4.69 -1.59
C ARG A 134 -9.36 -5.54 -1.63
N LEU A 135 -8.25 -5.07 -1.02
CA LEU A 135 -6.97 -5.75 -1.02
C LEU A 135 -6.85 -6.76 0.13
N LYS A 136 -6.08 -7.82 -0.13
CA LYS A 136 -5.50 -8.71 0.85
C LYS A 136 -3.99 -8.51 0.89
N LEU A 137 -3.35 -8.79 2.01
CA LEU A 137 -1.91 -8.63 2.15
C LEU A 137 -1.13 -9.46 1.11
N ALA A 138 -1.65 -10.64 0.77
CA ALA A 138 -1.09 -11.52 -0.26
C ALA A 138 -1.05 -10.89 -1.66
N ASP A 139 -1.97 -9.96 -1.96
CA ASP A 139 -2.03 -9.27 -3.27
C ASP A 139 -0.85 -8.32 -3.47
N LEU A 140 -0.15 -7.94 -2.42
CA LEU A 140 0.93 -6.96 -2.48
C LEU A 140 2.26 -7.57 -2.91
N LYS A 141 2.49 -8.86 -2.69
CA LYS A 141 3.77 -9.51 -2.98
C LYS A 141 4.14 -9.43 -4.46
N GLY A 142 5.41 -9.08 -4.73
CA GLY A 142 5.91 -8.94 -6.09
C GLY A 142 5.41 -7.69 -6.83
N ARG A 143 4.93 -6.69 -6.09
CA ARG A 143 4.43 -5.42 -6.61
C ARG A 143 5.21 -4.24 -6.04
N SER A 144 4.83 -3.04 -6.43
CA SER A 144 5.36 -1.82 -5.81
C SER A 144 4.23 -0.92 -5.33
N LEU A 145 4.54 -0.17 -4.28
CA LEU A 145 3.71 0.89 -3.74
C LEU A 145 4.21 2.22 -4.28
N MET A 146 3.31 3.05 -4.80
CA MET A 146 3.65 4.29 -5.50
C MET A 146 2.90 5.48 -4.89
N ILE A 147 3.63 6.59 -4.71
CA ILE A 147 3.05 7.90 -4.40
C ILE A 147 3.31 8.82 -5.57
N HIS A 148 2.29 9.52 -6.01
CA HIS A 148 2.32 10.44 -7.14
C HIS A 148 2.49 11.89 -6.69
N ALA A 149 2.95 12.76 -7.59
CA ALA A 149 3.14 14.18 -7.29
C ALA A 149 1.83 14.96 -7.21
N GLY A 150 0.81 14.55 -7.97
CA GLY A 150 -0.54 15.12 -7.94
C GLY A 150 -1.46 14.38 -6.98
N GLY A 151 -2.68 14.92 -6.81
CA GLY A 151 -3.73 14.32 -6.02
C GLY A 151 -4.40 13.12 -6.69
N ASP A 152 -5.56 12.74 -6.17
CA ASP A 152 -6.39 11.68 -6.75
C ASP A 152 -7.88 12.02 -6.54
N ASN A 153 -8.62 12.16 -7.63
CA ASN A 153 -10.06 12.40 -7.60
C ASN A 153 -10.88 11.10 -7.73
N HIS A 154 -10.21 9.94 -7.74
CA HIS A 154 -10.83 8.61 -7.88
C HIS A 154 -11.65 8.43 -9.16
N ALA A 155 -11.27 9.08 -10.26
CA ALA A 155 -11.94 8.99 -11.56
C ALA A 155 -10.94 9.17 -12.70
N ASP A 156 -11.36 8.81 -13.93
CA ASP A 156 -10.59 9.05 -15.16
C ASP A 156 -10.92 10.40 -15.82
N HIS A 157 -11.70 11.25 -15.16
CA HIS A 157 -12.08 12.58 -15.62
C HIS A 157 -12.00 13.60 -14.48
N PRO A 158 -11.57 14.86 -14.76
CA PRO A 158 -11.14 15.40 -16.05
C PRO A 158 -9.78 14.87 -16.53
N GLU A 159 -8.94 14.38 -15.59
CA GLU A 159 -7.61 13.83 -15.86
C GLU A 159 -7.59 12.32 -15.60
N LYS A 160 -6.89 11.56 -16.47
CA LYS A 160 -6.73 10.12 -16.30
C LYS A 160 -6.05 9.76 -14.98
N LEU A 161 -6.44 8.61 -14.42
CA LEU A 161 -5.83 8.05 -13.21
C LEU A 161 -5.86 9.05 -12.04
N GLY A 162 -7.00 9.72 -11.86
CA GLY A 162 -7.24 10.63 -10.74
C GLY A 162 -6.47 11.94 -10.78
N GLY A 163 -5.67 12.18 -11.84
CA GLY A 163 -4.81 13.36 -11.93
C GLY A 163 -3.50 13.21 -11.14
N GLY A 164 -3.11 12.00 -10.76
CA GLY A 164 -1.89 11.72 -9.98
C GLY A 164 -0.59 12.23 -10.60
N GLY A 165 -0.52 12.28 -11.93
CA GLY A 165 0.62 12.83 -12.64
C GLY A 165 1.90 12.01 -12.48
N SER A 166 3.04 12.67 -12.26
CA SER A 166 4.35 12.02 -12.18
C SER A 166 4.49 11.16 -10.92
N ARG A 167 5.31 10.11 -11.03
CA ARG A 167 5.70 9.25 -9.91
C ARG A 167 6.75 9.95 -9.07
N MET A 168 6.56 10.00 -7.78
CA MET A 168 7.39 10.75 -6.85
C MET A 168 8.14 9.82 -5.88
N VAL A 169 7.44 8.82 -5.33
CA VAL A 169 8.00 7.88 -4.36
C VAL A 169 7.58 6.46 -4.72
N CYS A 170 8.49 5.51 -4.59
CA CYS A 170 8.23 4.11 -4.89
C CYS A 170 8.87 3.19 -3.84
N GLY A 171 8.19 2.10 -3.50
CA GLY A 171 8.68 1.04 -2.63
C GLY A 171 8.33 -0.33 -3.16
N ILE A 172 9.28 -1.26 -3.15
CA ILE A 172 9.07 -2.64 -3.60
C ILE A 172 8.55 -3.48 -2.44
N VAL A 173 7.46 -4.22 -2.67
CA VAL A 173 6.93 -5.21 -1.73
C VAL A 173 7.59 -6.56 -2.02
N LYS A 174 8.30 -7.08 -1.02
CA LYS A 174 9.03 -8.35 -1.09
C LYS A 174 8.23 -9.51 -0.53
#